data_77a7bd1017773f15049f75d11e7f1f97
#
_entry.id   77a7bd1017773f15049f75d11e7f1f97
#
_cell.length_a   1.000
_cell.length_b   1.000
_cell.length_c   1.000
_cell.angle_alpha   90.00
_cell.angle_beta   90.00
_cell.angle_gamma   90.00
#
_symmetry.space_group_name_H-M   'P 1'
#
loop_
_entity.id
_entity.type
_entity.pdbx_description
1 polymer ?
#
loop_
_entity_poly.entity_id
_entity_poly.type
_entity_poly.pdbx_seq_one_letter_code
_entity_poly.pdbx_strand_id
1 'polypeptide(L)'
;MTATSYVDLNNDDLGANKIFRAATASALDTNPVSIAQRGPSAPWLNGVGAITKLTSGSGNWTVPAGVYRIKVAAVGGGGGSTTGGDSTFGALTGSGGGSSGAGGAATGGDVNISGGNGQAFSVTGFADFPMSVVGGYSALGGDAGRGRGVSGNTGGGGSLSLSGGGGGGTAIGVLSVDPGDLIAYSVGAAGTGASAGIIIIEY
;
A
#
# COMPACT_ATOMS: atom_id res chain seq x y z
N MET A 1 -18.93 -26.36 4.60
CA MET A 1 -18.83 -26.49 6.05
C MET A 1 -19.01 -25.10 6.64
N THR A 2 -19.92 -24.95 7.61
CA THR A 2 -20.09 -23.69 8.32
C THR A 2 -18.97 -23.60 9.37
N ALA A 3 -18.20 -22.51 9.38
CA ALA A 3 -17.16 -22.33 10.40
C ALA A 3 -17.78 -22.25 11.79
N THR A 4 -17.12 -22.85 12.78
CA THR A 4 -17.52 -22.78 14.19
C THR A 4 -17.31 -21.37 14.73
N SER A 5 -18.22 -20.86 15.55
CA SER A 5 -18.04 -19.56 16.20
C SER A 5 -17.02 -19.63 17.33
N TYR A 6 -16.17 -18.62 17.40
CA TYR A 6 -15.29 -18.41 18.55
C TYR A 6 -16.09 -17.85 19.72
N VAL A 7 -15.80 -18.31 20.92
CA VAL A 7 -16.39 -17.82 22.16
C VAL A 7 -15.29 -17.26 23.05
N ASP A 8 -15.38 -15.99 23.40
CA ASP A 8 -14.45 -15.36 24.32
C ASP A 8 -14.73 -15.82 25.75
N LEU A 9 -13.74 -16.42 26.39
CA LEU A 9 -13.79 -16.86 27.79
C LEU A 9 -13.15 -15.81 28.67
N ASN A 10 -13.96 -15.12 29.47
CA ASN A 10 -13.48 -14.11 30.40
C ASN A 10 -12.99 -14.75 31.74
N ASN A 11 -12.33 -13.95 32.57
CA ASN A 11 -11.85 -14.40 33.89
C ASN A 11 -12.96 -14.88 34.83
N ASP A 12 -14.20 -14.46 34.64
CA ASP A 12 -15.34 -14.88 35.43
C ASP A 12 -15.74 -16.31 35.12
N ASP A 13 -15.44 -16.81 33.94
CA ASP A 13 -15.72 -18.19 33.53
C ASP A 13 -14.67 -19.17 34.05
N LEU A 14 -13.43 -18.70 34.31
CA LEU A 14 -12.27 -19.52 34.68
C LEU A 14 -11.77 -19.26 36.12
N GLY A 15 -12.44 -18.42 36.89
CA GLY A 15 -12.05 -18.07 38.26
C GLY A 15 -12.05 -19.25 39.22
N ALA A 16 -11.19 -19.18 40.29
CA ALA A 16 -11.14 -20.17 41.32
C ALA A 16 -12.53 -20.40 41.96
N ASN A 17 -12.90 -21.65 42.22
CA ASN A 17 -14.20 -22.08 42.76
C ASN A 17 -15.42 -21.84 41.83
N LYS A 18 -15.23 -21.62 40.55
CA LYS A 18 -16.34 -21.59 39.58
C LYS A 18 -16.67 -23.02 39.11
N ILE A 19 -17.96 -23.31 39.04
CA ILE A 19 -18.43 -24.57 38.46
C ILE A 19 -18.15 -24.54 36.96
N PHE A 20 -17.41 -25.53 36.48
CA PHE A 20 -17.13 -25.68 35.06
C PHE A 20 -18.45 -25.96 34.31
N ARG A 21 -18.98 -24.99 33.60
CA ARG A 21 -20.24 -25.13 32.87
C ARG A 21 -20.03 -25.81 31.52
N ALA A 22 -21.07 -26.49 31.05
CA ALA A 22 -21.04 -27.13 29.74
C ALA A 22 -20.68 -26.14 28.59
N ALA A 23 -21.13 -24.87 28.69
CA ALA A 23 -20.78 -23.81 27.72
C ALA A 23 -19.28 -23.51 27.72
N THR A 24 -18.62 -23.43 28.92
CA THR A 24 -17.18 -23.22 29.04
C THR A 24 -16.39 -24.38 28.46
N ALA A 25 -16.82 -25.63 28.78
CA ALA A 25 -16.20 -26.82 28.20
C ALA A 25 -16.32 -26.86 26.65
N SER A 26 -17.50 -26.54 26.15
CA SER A 26 -17.73 -26.46 24.69
C SER A 26 -16.86 -25.38 24.02
N ALA A 27 -16.70 -24.23 24.68
CA ALA A 27 -15.84 -23.15 24.12
C ALA A 27 -14.37 -23.57 24.08
N LEU A 28 -13.86 -24.28 25.11
CA LEU A 28 -12.49 -24.82 25.13
C LEU A 28 -12.24 -25.84 24.02
N ASP A 29 -13.25 -26.63 23.66
CA ASP A 29 -13.16 -27.60 22.57
C ASP A 29 -13.29 -26.93 21.19
N THR A 30 -14.19 -25.96 21.04
CA THR A 30 -14.51 -25.35 19.74
C THR A 30 -13.61 -24.19 19.35
N ASN A 31 -13.04 -23.45 20.32
CA ASN A 31 -12.21 -22.27 20.01
C ASN A 31 -10.98 -22.57 19.15
N PRO A 32 -10.19 -23.64 19.40
CA PRO A 32 -9.08 -23.98 18.52
C PRO A 32 -9.53 -24.26 17.07
N VAL A 33 -10.68 -24.92 16.92
CA VAL A 33 -11.27 -25.20 15.60
C VAL A 33 -11.75 -23.91 14.93
N SER A 34 -12.43 -23.04 15.69
CA SER A 34 -12.88 -21.74 15.19
C SER A 34 -11.73 -20.86 14.73
N ILE A 35 -10.63 -20.83 15.50
CA ILE A 35 -9.41 -20.11 15.14
C ILE A 35 -8.81 -20.68 13.85
N ALA A 36 -8.67 -22.01 13.75
CA ALA A 36 -8.11 -22.67 12.58
C ALA A 36 -8.99 -22.48 11.32
N GLN A 37 -10.31 -22.44 11.50
CA GLN A 37 -11.28 -22.26 10.42
C GLN A 37 -11.63 -20.79 10.14
N ARG A 38 -11.04 -19.84 10.85
CA ARG A 38 -11.43 -18.42 10.79
C ARG A 38 -12.92 -18.21 11.03
N GLY A 39 -13.43 -18.86 12.06
CA GLY A 39 -14.84 -18.75 12.46
C GLY A 39 -15.22 -17.32 12.88
N PRO A 40 -16.53 -17.01 12.95
CA PRO A 40 -16.99 -15.70 13.43
C PRO A 40 -16.37 -15.36 14.79
N SER A 41 -15.89 -14.13 14.96
CA SER A 41 -15.23 -13.61 16.16
C SER A 41 -13.91 -14.27 16.55
N ALA A 42 -13.38 -15.20 15.77
CA ALA A 42 -12.07 -15.78 16.04
C ALA A 42 -10.94 -14.77 15.82
N PRO A 43 -9.95 -14.68 16.74
CA PRO A 43 -8.81 -13.80 16.53
C PRO A 43 -8.00 -14.23 15.30
N TRP A 44 -7.50 -13.25 14.58
CA TRP A 44 -6.65 -13.51 13.40
C TRP A 44 -5.31 -14.08 13.82
N LEU A 45 -5.06 -15.32 13.44
CA LEU A 45 -3.74 -15.95 13.52
C LEU A 45 -3.05 -15.82 12.17
N ASN A 46 -2.12 -14.87 12.08
CA ASN A 46 -1.12 -14.70 11.02
C ASN A 46 -1.53 -15.15 9.60
N GLY A 47 -1.95 -14.23 8.80
CA GLY A 47 -2.14 -14.43 7.36
C GLY A 47 -2.83 -13.23 6.74
N VAL A 48 -2.39 -12.83 5.57
CA VAL A 48 -3.09 -11.85 4.75
C VAL A 48 -4.41 -12.50 4.31
N GLY A 49 -5.54 -12.04 4.87
CA GLY A 49 -6.86 -12.60 4.54
C GLY A 49 -7.37 -12.13 3.20
N ALA A 50 -7.16 -10.87 2.88
CA ALA A 50 -7.54 -10.27 1.61
C ALA A 50 -6.58 -9.14 1.23
N ILE A 51 -6.55 -8.84 -0.07
CA ILE A 51 -5.79 -7.72 -0.62
C ILE A 51 -6.74 -6.86 -1.44
N THR A 52 -6.83 -5.59 -1.11
CA THR A 52 -7.50 -4.58 -1.93
C THR A 52 -6.45 -3.71 -2.61
N LYS A 53 -6.64 -3.51 -3.92
CA LYS A 53 -5.76 -2.69 -4.74
C LYS A 53 -6.56 -1.52 -5.31
N LEU A 54 -6.15 -0.29 -4.98
CA LEU A 54 -6.71 0.94 -5.50
C LEU A 54 -5.71 1.54 -6.50
N THR A 55 -6.15 1.74 -7.73
CA THR A 55 -5.29 2.17 -8.86
C THR A 55 -5.67 3.53 -9.43
N SER A 56 -6.76 4.13 -8.95
CA SER A 56 -7.22 5.44 -9.39
C SER A 56 -8.30 5.99 -8.45
N GLY A 57 -8.56 7.29 -8.55
CA GLY A 57 -9.66 7.95 -7.85
C GLY A 57 -9.36 8.32 -6.41
N SER A 58 -10.36 8.81 -5.74
CA SER A 58 -10.35 9.18 -4.33
C SER A 58 -11.71 8.86 -3.69
N GLY A 59 -11.73 8.67 -2.39
CA GLY A 59 -12.95 8.34 -1.65
C GLY A 59 -12.65 7.88 -0.24
N ASN A 60 -13.57 7.10 0.32
CA ASN A 60 -13.40 6.45 1.60
C ASN A 60 -13.38 4.93 1.39
N TRP A 61 -12.40 4.27 1.97
CA TRP A 61 -12.38 2.82 2.08
C TRP A 61 -12.99 2.42 3.41
N THR A 62 -13.96 1.50 3.38
CA THR A 62 -14.62 1.01 4.59
C THR A 62 -13.88 -0.21 5.11
N VAL A 63 -13.51 -0.19 6.39
CA VAL A 63 -12.89 -1.35 7.06
C VAL A 63 -13.87 -2.51 7.11
N PRO A 64 -13.52 -3.69 6.58
CA PRO A 64 -14.39 -4.86 6.61
C PRO A 64 -14.71 -5.34 8.03
N ALA A 65 -15.84 -6.04 8.17
CA ALA A 65 -16.23 -6.65 9.44
C ALA A 65 -15.16 -7.65 9.93
N GLY A 66 -14.78 -7.57 11.21
CA GLY A 66 -13.79 -8.43 11.83
C GLY A 66 -12.33 -8.05 11.54
N VAL A 67 -12.07 -6.96 10.84
CA VAL A 67 -10.72 -6.45 10.58
C VAL A 67 -10.38 -5.37 11.60
N TYR A 68 -9.35 -5.57 12.39
CA TYR A 68 -8.86 -4.64 13.42
C TYR A 68 -7.45 -4.13 13.13
N ARG A 69 -6.81 -4.65 12.12
CA ARG A 69 -5.45 -4.29 11.73
C ARG A 69 -5.28 -4.47 10.23
N ILE A 70 -4.68 -3.48 9.60
CA ILE A 70 -4.39 -3.49 8.17
C ILE A 70 -2.93 -3.10 7.93
N LYS A 71 -2.33 -3.64 6.88
CA LYS A 71 -1.06 -3.15 6.36
C LYS A 71 -1.33 -2.44 5.04
N VAL A 72 -0.81 -1.24 4.91
CA VAL A 72 -1.05 -0.38 3.74
C VAL A 72 0.27 0.04 3.13
N ALA A 73 0.32 0.01 1.79
CA ALA A 73 1.39 0.62 1.01
C ALA A 73 0.78 1.67 0.07
N ALA A 74 1.12 2.95 0.27
CA ALA A 74 0.70 4.06 -0.58
C ALA A 74 1.89 4.52 -1.44
N VAL A 75 1.76 4.42 -2.76
CA VAL A 75 2.81 4.76 -3.74
C VAL A 75 2.34 5.92 -4.59
N GLY A 76 3.09 7.01 -4.61
CA GLY A 76 2.80 8.20 -5.44
C GLY A 76 2.92 7.93 -6.94
N GLY A 77 2.29 8.76 -7.74
CA GLY A 77 2.42 8.71 -9.19
C GLY A 77 3.82 9.10 -9.67
N GLY A 78 4.27 8.55 -10.78
CA GLY A 78 5.54 8.94 -11.39
C GLY A 78 5.48 10.30 -12.03
N GLY A 79 6.60 11.04 -11.99
CA GLY A 79 6.81 12.25 -12.75
C GLY A 79 7.14 11.93 -14.21
N GLY A 80 6.77 12.86 -15.08
CA GLY A 80 7.09 12.82 -16.49
C GLY A 80 7.43 14.21 -17.01
N SER A 81 6.78 14.65 -18.06
CA SER A 81 6.82 16.08 -18.42
C SER A 81 6.03 16.97 -17.45
N THR A 82 5.18 16.34 -16.62
CA THR A 82 4.50 16.97 -15.48
C THR A 82 4.78 16.17 -14.21
N THR A 83 4.63 16.82 -13.05
CA THR A 83 4.76 16.14 -11.74
C THR A 83 3.64 15.11 -11.55
N GLY A 84 3.98 13.95 -11.00
CA GLY A 84 3.01 12.95 -10.56
C GLY A 84 2.22 13.43 -9.34
N GLY A 85 1.05 12.85 -9.11
CA GLY A 85 0.19 13.14 -7.95
C GLY A 85 0.57 12.30 -6.74
N ASP A 86 0.19 12.81 -5.56
CA ASP A 86 0.36 12.11 -4.29
C ASP A 86 -0.71 11.02 -4.11
N SER A 87 -0.30 9.85 -3.60
CA SER A 87 -1.21 8.84 -3.10
C SER A 87 -1.29 8.92 -1.58
N THR A 88 -2.51 9.02 -1.04
CA THR A 88 -2.75 9.12 0.40
C THR A 88 -3.69 8.05 0.88
N PHE A 89 -3.49 7.54 2.09
CA PHE A 89 -4.41 6.65 2.80
C PHE A 89 -4.35 6.97 4.31
N GLY A 90 -5.37 7.63 4.81
CA GLY A 90 -5.34 8.20 6.16
C GLY A 90 -4.15 9.16 6.31
N ALA A 91 -3.24 8.84 7.23
CA ALA A 91 -2.03 9.63 7.48
C ALA A 91 -0.83 9.27 6.56
N LEU A 92 -0.92 8.15 5.82
CA LEU A 92 0.16 7.72 4.93
C LEU A 92 0.14 8.56 3.65
N THR A 93 1.31 9.02 3.20
CA THR A 93 1.46 9.75 1.93
C THR A 93 2.69 9.25 1.19
N GLY A 94 2.48 8.76 -0.03
CA GLY A 94 3.52 8.60 -1.02
C GLY A 94 3.43 9.73 -2.02
N SER A 95 4.38 10.68 -2.01
CA SER A 95 4.35 11.83 -2.90
C SER A 95 4.71 11.47 -4.34
N GLY A 96 4.15 12.20 -5.28
CA GLY A 96 4.45 12.03 -6.70
C GLY A 96 5.89 12.41 -7.05
N GLY A 97 6.42 11.78 -8.10
CA GLY A 97 7.71 12.13 -8.67
C GLY A 97 7.68 13.45 -9.41
N GLY A 98 8.75 14.21 -9.33
CA GLY A 98 8.89 15.51 -10.00
C GLY A 98 9.12 15.42 -11.52
N SER A 99 8.65 16.40 -12.26
CA SER A 99 8.89 16.53 -13.70
C SER A 99 10.35 16.86 -14.06
N SER A 100 11.10 17.39 -13.09
CA SER A 100 12.53 17.69 -13.23
C SER A 100 13.45 16.53 -12.84
N GLY A 101 12.88 15.34 -12.60
CA GLY A 101 13.63 14.14 -12.22
C GLY A 101 13.73 13.89 -10.72
N ALA A 102 13.29 14.78 -9.85
CA ALA A 102 13.31 14.54 -8.41
C ALA A 102 12.34 13.40 -8.04
N GLY A 103 12.82 12.43 -7.23
CA GLY A 103 11.97 11.40 -6.66
C GLY A 103 10.99 11.97 -5.65
N GLY A 104 9.79 11.39 -5.56
CA GLY A 104 8.77 11.74 -4.58
C GLY A 104 9.20 11.33 -3.16
N ALA A 105 8.84 12.12 -2.17
CA ALA A 105 9.01 11.79 -0.76
C ALA A 105 7.93 10.81 -0.28
N ALA A 106 8.11 10.25 0.92
CA ALA A 106 7.07 9.49 1.60
C ALA A 106 7.02 9.88 3.07
N THR A 107 5.83 9.91 3.65
CA THR A 107 5.60 10.30 5.05
C THR A 107 4.45 9.52 5.67
N GLY A 108 4.39 9.54 7.02
CA GLY A 108 3.29 8.96 7.81
C GLY A 108 3.31 7.45 7.96
N GLY A 109 4.18 6.73 7.28
CA GLY A 109 4.34 5.29 7.42
C GLY A 109 5.40 4.86 8.43
N ASP A 110 5.34 3.61 8.86
CA ASP A 110 6.40 2.96 9.63
C ASP A 110 7.69 2.85 8.79
N VAL A 111 7.54 2.68 7.49
CA VAL A 111 8.61 2.69 6.51
C VAL A 111 8.28 3.71 5.42
N ASN A 112 9.17 4.69 5.24
CA ASN A 112 9.03 5.73 4.23
C ASN A 112 10.21 5.65 3.26
N ILE A 113 9.94 5.37 1.99
CA ILE A 113 10.96 5.19 0.95
C ILE A 113 10.75 6.26 -0.11
N SER A 114 11.74 7.11 -0.32
CA SER A 114 11.70 8.09 -1.41
C SER A 114 11.81 7.40 -2.77
N GLY A 115 11.11 7.92 -3.75
CA GLY A 115 11.27 7.52 -5.13
C GLY A 115 12.68 7.84 -5.65
N GLY A 116 13.13 7.09 -6.64
CA GLY A 116 14.41 7.34 -7.29
C GLY A 116 14.38 8.60 -8.15
N ASN A 117 15.51 9.27 -8.24
CA ASN A 117 15.66 10.38 -9.17
C ASN A 117 15.77 9.87 -10.62
N GLY A 118 15.10 10.53 -11.53
CA GLY A 118 15.37 10.40 -12.96
C GLY A 118 16.68 11.11 -13.32
N GLN A 119 17.37 10.59 -14.31
CA GLN A 119 18.62 11.19 -14.80
C GLN A 119 18.37 11.91 -16.13
N ALA A 120 18.69 13.19 -16.18
CA ALA A 120 18.84 13.93 -17.41
C ALA A 120 20.29 13.83 -17.88
N PHE A 121 20.50 13.42 -19.10
CA PHE A 121 21.82 13.49 -19.72
C PHE A 121 21.85 14.69 -20.66
N SER A 122 22.63 15.71 -20.32
CA SER A 122 22.87 16.86 -21.22
C SER A 122 24.28 16.73 -21.81
N VAL A 123 24.37 16.45 -23.09
CA VAL A 123 25.64 16.55 -23.82
C VAL A 123 25.55 17.77 -24.70
N THR A 124 26.26 18.83 -24.32
CA THR A 124 26.46 20.01 -25.16
C THR A 124 27.45 19.65 -26.26
N GLY A 125 27.01 19.66 -27.52
CA GLY A 125 27.89 19.62 -28.69
C GLY A 125 27.80 18.40 -29.60
N PHE A 126 26.91 17.45 -29.38
CA PHE A 126 26.73 16.28 -30.26
C PHE A 126 25.26 16.13 -30.65
N ALA A 127 24.89 16.68 -31.80
CA ALA A 127 23.50 16.61 -32.30
C ALA A 127 23.05 15.20 -32.71
N ASP A 128 23.96 14.24 -32.89
CA ASP A 128 23.68 12.93 -33.50
C ASP A 128 23.84 11.72 -32.58
N PHE A 129 24.11 11.91 -31.28
CA PHE A 129 24.19 10.78 -30.34
C PHE A 129 22.82 10.45 -29.72
N PRO A 130 22.37 9.17 -29.74
CA PRO A 130 21.16 8.77 -29.07
C PRO A 130 21.36 8.90 -27.54
N MET A 131 20.75 9.93 -26.95
CA MET A 131 20.81 10.16 -25.51
C MET A 131 19.89 9.18 -24.79
N SER A 132 20.44 8.38 -23.88
CA SER A 132 19.69 7.50 -23.00
C SER A 132 19.29 8.28 -21.75
N VAL A 133 18.00 8.46 -21.54
CA VAL A 133 17.42 9.06 -20.33
C VAL A 133 16.86 7.93 -19.48
N VAL A 134 17.14 7.95 -18.19
CA VAL A 134 16.63 6.95 -17.23
C VAL A 134 15.62 7.64 -16.34
N GLY A 135 14.39 7.11 -16.28
CA GLY A 135 13.39 7.55 -15.32
C GLY A 135 13.70 7.06 -13.90
N GLY A 136 13.16 7.72 -12.88
CA GLY A 136 13.25 7.29 -11.49
C GLY A 136 12.40 6.04 -11.23
N TYR A 137 12.80 5.21 -10.27
CA TYR A 137 12.06 4.03 -9.83
C TYR A 137 11.23 4.33 -8.57
N SER A 138 10.19 3.54 -8.31
CA SER A 138 9.52 3.48 -7.01
C SER A 138 9.78 2.13 -6.34
N ALA A 139 9.66 2.04 -5.02
CA ALA A 139 9.99 0.82 -4.25
C ALA A 139 9.15 -0.40 -4.64
N LEU A 140 7.91 -0.20 -5.11
CA LEU A 140 7.00 -1.25 -5.54
C LEU A 140 6.74 -1.25 -7.06
N GLY A 141 7.32 -0.32 -7.80
CA GLY A 141 7.01 -0.11 -9.23
C GLY A 141 8.00 -0.66 -10.22
N GLY A 142 9.11 -1.20 -9.77
CA GLY A 142 10.19 -1.68 -10.64
C GLY A 142 11.00 -0.55 -11.30
N ASP A 143 11.96 -0.93 -12.12
CA ASP A 143 12.82 -0.03 -12.85
C ASP A 143 12.03 0.76 -13.92
N ALA A 144 12.27 2.04 -13.98
CA ALA A 144 11.93 2.82 -15.16
C ALA A 144 12.80 2.36 -16.32
N GLY A 145 12.16 2.00 -17.43
CA GLY A 145 12.87 1.47 -18.59
C GLY A 145 13.95 2.41 -19.07
N ARG A 146 15.02 1.85 -19.57
CA ARG A 146 16.08 2.57 -20.30
C ARG A 146 15.68 2.69 -21.75
N GLY A 147 15.74 3.86 -22.31
CA GLY A 147 15.59 3.99 -23.76
C GLY A 147 14.93 5.29 -24.22
N ARG A 148 14.99 5.51 -25.50
CA ARG A 148 14.33 6.60 -26.21
C ARG A 148 12.82 6.28 -26.26
N GLY A 149 11.97 7.00 -25.53
CA GLY A 149 10.51 6.88 -25.62
C GLY A 149 9.87 5.78 -24.74
N VAL A 150 10.47 5.37 -23.61
CA VAL A 150 9.89 4.37 -22.72
C VAL A 150 9.17 5.03 -21.54
N SER A 151 7.88 4.75 -21.39
CA SER A 151 7.10 5.14 -20.22
C SER A 151 7.56 4.35 -19.01
N GLY A 152 7.66 4.98 -17.85
CA GLY A 152 7.93 4.31 -16.60
C GLY A 152 6.85 3.28 -16.24
N ASN A 153 7.23 2.28 -15.47
CA ASN A 153 6.36 1.16 -15.10
C ASN A 153 5.36 1.53 -13.99
N THR A 154 4.32 0.73 -13.83
CA THR A 154 3.26 0.86 -12.81
C THR A 154 3.83 1.13 -11.41
N GLY A 155 3.38 2.17 -10.77
CA GLY A 155 3.84 2.56 -9.44
C GLY A 155 4.89 3.66 -9.41
N GLY A 156 4.93 4.52 -10.45
CA GLY A 156 5.64 5.77 -10.37
C GLY A 156 6.97 5.88 -11.08
N GLY A 157 7.18 5.12 -12.15
CA GLY A 157 8.31 5.35 -13.03
C GLY A 157 8.17 6.64 -13.86
N GLY A 158 9.27 7.35 -14.08
CA GLY A 158 9.30 8.58 -14.83
C GLY A 158 9.31 8.38 -16.36
N SER A 159 8.88 9.38 -17.11
CA SER A 159 8.86 9.39 -18.55
C SER A 159 10.06 10.10 -19.17
N LEU A 160 10.19 9.94 -20.47
CA LEU A 160 11.16 10.64 -21.29
C LEU A 160 10.66 12.03 -21.69
N SER A 161 11.07 13.00 -20.96
CA SER A 161 11.40 14.30 -21.51
C SER A 161 12.95 14.39 -21.60
N LEU A 162 13.51 15.46 -22.07
CA LEU A 162 14.97 15.72 -22.03
C LEU A 162 15.55 15.67 -20.59
N SER A 163 14.68 15.53 -19.59
CA SER A 163 14.99 15.18 -18.21
C SER A 163 14.14 13.97 -17.83
N GLY A 164 14.72 12.85 -17.40
CA GLY A 164 13.97 11.70 -16.90
C GLY A 164 13.12 12.12 -15.69
N GLY A 165 11.84 11.76 -15.68
CA GLY A 165 10.95 12.05 -14.56
C GLY A 165 11.32 11.24 -13.30
N GLY A 166 11.02 11.77 -12.13
CA GLY A 166 11.24 11.08 -10.85
C GLY A 166 10.23 9.96 -10.58
N GLY A 167 10.62 8.95 -9.83
CA GLY A 167 9.71 7.93 -9.30
C GLY A 167 8.88 8.44 -8.14
N GLY A 168 7.70 7.86 -7.91
CA GLY A 168 6.87 8.18 -6.74
C GLY A 168 7.44 7.61 -5.44
N GLY A 169 7.25 8.32 -4.34
CA GLY A 169 7.58 7.84 -2.98
C GLY A 169 6.63 6.75 -2.52
N THR A 170 7.07 5.91 -1.60
CA THR A 170 6.28 4.80 -1.04
C THR A 170 6.25 4.89 0.49
N ALA A 171 5.04 5.06 1.05
CA ALA A 171 4.79 4.98 2.48
C ALA A 171 4.14 3.63 2.81
N ILE A 172 4.72 2.87 3.75
CA ILE A 172 4.19 1.60 4.22
C ILE A 172 3.93 1.71 5.71
N GLY A 173 2.73 1.35 6.17
CA GLY A 173 2.38 1.37 7.57
C GLY A 173 1.42 0.27 7.94
N VAL A 174 1.42 -0.06 9.24
CA VAL A 174 0.45 -0.96 9.85
C VAL A 174 -0.46 -0.11 10.72
N LEU A 175 -1.75 -0.12 10.42
CA LEU A 175 -2.77 0.70 11.09
C LEU A 175 -3.67 -0.17 11.93
N SER A 176 -3.93 0.24 13.18
CA SER A 176 -5.04 -0.27 13.97
C SER A 176 -6.31 0.45 13.53
N VAL A 177 -7.38 -0.29 13.30
CA VAL A 177 -8.65 0.19 12.76
C VAL A 177 -9.81 -0.53 13.44
N ASP A 178 -11.00 0.05 13.38
CA ASP A 178 -12.22 -0.62 13.82
C ASP A 178 -13.10 -0.99 12.62
N PRO A 179 -13.80 -2.14 12.67
CA PRO A 179 -14.72 -2.53 11.62
C PRO A 179 -15.78 -1.45 11.35
N GLY A 180 -15.93 -1.06 10.09
CA GLY A 180 -16.85 0.00 9.68
C GLY A 180 -16.23 1.39 9.60
N ASP A 181 -15.00 1.59 10.06
CA ASP A 181 -14.29 2.86 9.89
C ASP A 181 -14.20 3.25 8.41
N LEU A 182 -14.28 4.55 8.17
CA LEU A 182 -14.12 5.15 6.84
C LEU A 182 -12.75 5.84 6.76
N ILE A 183 -11.83 5.27 6.00
CA ILE A 183 -10.49 5.83 5.83
C ILE A 183 -10.42 6.51 4.47
N ALA A 184 -10.18 7.82 4.48
CA ALA A 184 -10.05 8.59 3.26
C ALA A 184 -8.80 8.17 2.47
N TYR A 185 -8.94 8.06 1.15
CA TYR A 185 -7.83 7.77 0.25
C TYR A 185 -7.87 8.63 -1.00
N SER A 186 -6.71 8.80 -1.61
CA SER A 186 -6.56 9.36 -2.94
C SER A 186 -5.40 8.65 -3.64
N VAL A 187 -5.59 8.24 -4.88
CA VAL A 187 -4.54 7.64 -5.70
C VAL A 187 -3.93 8.70 -6.62
N GLY A 188 -2.64 8.87 -6.54
CA GLY A 188 -1.90 9.88 -7.30
C GLY A 188 -2.02 9.67 -8.81
N ALA A 189 -2.35 10.72 -9.53
CA ALA A 189 -2.35 10.70 -10.99
C ALA A 189 -0.93 10.53 -11.53
N ALA A 190 -0.81 9.96 -12.72
CA ALA A 190 0.44 9.94 -13.46
C ALA A 190 0.83 11.34 -13.93
N GLY A 191 2.11 11.68 -13.89
CA GLY A 191 2.66 12.72 -14.73
C GLY A 191 2.58 12.29 -16.19
N THR A 192 2.61 13.25 -17.14
CA THR A 192 2.49 12.95 -18.57
C THR A 192 3.60 12.00 -19.03
N GLY A 193 3.20 10.83 -19.53
CA GLY A 193 4.10 9.75 -19.96
C GLY A 193 4.65 8.88 -18.84
N ALA A 194 4.18 9.01 -17.61
CA ALA A 194 4.53 8.19 -16.47
C ALA A 194 3.36 7.28 -16.05
N SER A 195 3.51 6.56 -14.94
CA SER A 195 2.47 5.68 -14.39
C SER A 195 1.81 6.32 -13.16
N ALA A 196 0.52 6.06 -12.99
CA ALA A 196 -0.23 6.46 -11.81
C ALA A 196 0.30 5.77 -10.54
N GLY A 197 -0.02 6.33 -9.40
CA GLY A 197 0.20 5.72 -8.11
C GLY A 197 -0.66 4.49 -7.87
N ILE A 198 -0.46 3.88 -6.72
CA ILE A 198 -1.22 2.71 -6.27
C ILE A 198 -1.29 2.68 -4.75
N ILE A 199 -2.41 2.17 -4.22
CA ILE A 199 -2.56 1.85 -2.81
C ILE A 199 -2.89 0.36 -2.70
N ILE A 200 -2.11 -0.36 -1.88
CA ILE A 200 -2.33 -1.78 -1.59
C ILE A 200 -2.68 -1.89 -0.12
N ILE A 201 -3.80 -2.53 0.20
CA ILE A 201 -4.31 -2.76 1.54
C ILE A 201 -4.38 -4.27 1.76
N GLU A 202 -3.63 -4.76 2.74
CA GLU A 202 -3.60 -6.16 3.19
C GLU A 202 -4.30 -6.27 4.54
N TYR A 203 -5.28 -7.20 4.68
CA TYR A 203 -6.09 -7.37 5.90
C TYR A 203 -6.66 -8.78 6.06
#